data_33b7124b3fa96cee06ef94e94aaf2972
#
_entry.id   33b7124b3fa96cee06ef94e94aaf2972
#
_cell.length_a   1.000
_cell.length_b   1.000
_cell.length_c   1.000
_cell.angle_alpha   90.00
_cell.angle_beta   90.00
_cell.angle_gamma   90.00
#
_symmetry.space_group_name_H-M   'P 1'
#
loop_
_entity.id
_entity.type
_entity.pdbx_description
1 polymer ?
#
loop_
_entity_poly.entity_id
_entity_poly.type
_entity_poly.pdbx_seq_one_letter_code
_entity_poly.pdbx_strand_id
1 'polypeptide(L)'
;MHALVAFFDDDADKKVRDLQRRIGVTPGFPPHLTYAAATTIGQKVRKELREDLERLWLPDLWLHHLGTFAAVDNVLMLAAVVDAELLAVHSAIHDVLAGNVKNPSAYYLPGNWVPHCTLVHGVGEAAIRSAFAEVFPVEPIRAKVREVSVVDTQTGEVDVLKKASTAPR
;
A
#
# COMPACT_ATOMS: atom_id res chain seq x y z
N MET A 1 13.86 -1.96 7.83
CA MET A 1 13.51 -1.64 6.42
C MET A 1 12.42 -0.59 6.44
N HIS A 2 12.51 0.40 5.56
CA HIS A 2 11.48 1.45 5.46
C HIS A 2 10.56 1.17 4.28
N ALA A 3 9.25 1.34 4.49
CA ALA A 3 8.24 1.29 3.45
C ALA A 3 7.53 2.65 3.35
N LEU A 4 7.28 3.13 2.15
CA LEU A 4 6.44 4.28 1.88
C LEU A 4 5.04 3.79 1.55
N VAL A 5 4.09 4.12 2.41
CA VAL A 5 2.74 3.56 2.36
C VAL A 5 1.67 4.64 2.33
N ALA A 6 0.52 4.32 1.72
CA ALA A 6 -0.71 5.08 1.85
C ALA A 6 -1.65 4.36 2.81
N PHE A 7 -2.07 5.02 3.88
CA PHE A 7 -3.13 4.56 4.77
C PHE A 7 -4.49 5.06 4.29
N PHE A 8 -5.51 4.28 4.56
CA PHE A 8 -6.87 4.54 4.09
C PHE A 8 -7.71 5.28 5.12
N ASP A 9 -8.84 5.81 4.67
CA ASP A 9 -9.90 6.33 5.52
C ASP A 9 -10.55 5.22 6.37
N ASP A 10 -11.27 5.62 7.40
CA ASP A 10 -11.80 4.68 8.40
C ASP A 10 -12.79 3.67 7.83
N ASP A 11 -13.57 4.04 6.79
CA ASP A 11 -14.51 3.13 6.14
C ASP A 11 -13.77 2.01 5.39
N ALA A 12 -12.78 2.36 4.59
CA ALA A 12 -11.98 1.38 3.86
C ALA A 12 -11.12 0.53 4.81
N ASP A 13 -10.48 1.14 5.83
CA ASP A 13 -9.73 0.41 6.87
C ASP A 13 -10.63 -0.64 7.53
N LYS A 14 -11.84 -0.25 7.96
CA LYS A 14 -12.80 -1.17 8.58
C LYS A 14 -13.16 -2.32 7.66
N LYS A 15 -13.50 -2.04 6.39
CA LYS A 15 -13.89 -3.06 5.40
C LYS A 15 -12.77 -4.07 5.17
N VAL A 16 -11.53 -3.61 5.01
CA VAL A 16 -10.37 -4.51 4.83
C VAL A 16 -10.15 -5.35 6.09
N ARG A 17 -10.22 -4.77 7.29
CA ARG A 17 -10.09 -5.52 8.54
C ARG A 17 -11.22 -6.53 8.75
N ASP A 18 -12.44 -6.23 8.29
CA ASP A 18 -13.55 -7.19 8.32
C ASP A 18 -13.23 -8.41 7.43
N LEU A 19 -12.66 -8.21 6.24
CA LEU A 19 -12.18 -9.31 5.39
C LEU A 19 -11.06 -10.11 6.05
N GLN A 20 -10.08 -9.43 6.65
CA GLN A 20 -8.98 -10.09 7.38
C GLN A 20 -9.52 -10.96 8.53
N ARG A 21 -10.50 -10.48 9.30
CA ARG A 21 -11.14 -11.27 10.37
C ARG A 21 -11.88 -12.49 9.83
N ARG A 22 -12.57 -12.38 8.70
CA ARG A 22 -13.26 -13.51 8.06
C ARG A 22 -12.29 -14.65 7.73
N ILE A 23 -11.07 -14.35 7.32
CA ILE A 23 -10.04 -15.36 7.02
C ILE A 23 -9.14 -15.71 8.20
N GLY A 24 -9.55 -15.34 9.42
CA GLY A 24 -8.85 -15.68 10.65
C GLY A 24 -7.54 -14.91 10.88
N VAL A 25 -7.30 -13.83 10.15
CA VAL A 25 -6.14 -12.95 10.37
C VAL A 25 -6.48 -11.93 11.46
N THR A 26 -5.62 -11.86 12.48
CA THR A 26 -5.68 -10.77 13.45
C THR A 26 -5.00 -9.54 12.84
N PRO A 27 -5.74 -8.45 12.56
CA PRO A 27 -5.15 -7.27 11.97
C PRO A 27 -4.14 -6.64 12.93
N GLY A 28 -2.88 -6.64 12.55
CA GLY A 28 -1.81 -5.96 13.28
C GLY A 28 -1.63 -4.53 12.77
N PHE A 29 -0.80 -4.40 11.74
CA PHE A 29 -0.56 -3.11 11.10
C PHE A 29 -1.79 -2.64 10.29
N PRO A 30 -2.07 -1.33 10.22
CA PRO A 30 -3.24 -0.83 9.48
C PRO A 30 -3.22 -1.21 7.99
N PRO A 31 -4.39 -1.49 7.38
CA PRO A 31 -4.51 -1.68 5.93
C PRO A 31 -3.89 -0.52 5.16
N HIS A 32 -3.10 -0.84 4.15
CA HIS A 32 -2.34 0.15 3.40
C HIS A 32 -2.03 -0.33 1.99
N LEU A 33 -1.65 0.61 1.14
CA LEU A 33 -1.00 0.36 -0.15
C LEU A 33 0.47 0.80 -0.04
N THR A 34 1.40 -0.03 -0.54
CA THR A 34 2.83 0.31 -0.54
C THR A 34 3.23 0.87 -1.90
N TYR A 35 3.79 2.09 -1.91
CA TYR A 35 4.38 2.72 -3.10
C TYR A 35 5.83 2.30 -3.32
N ALA A 36 6.60 2.18 -2.25
CA ALA A 36 8.03 1.86 -2.32
C ALA A 36 8.51 1.22 -1.02
N ALA A 37 9.58 0.44 -1.10
CA ALA A 37 10.33 -0.02 0.06
C ALA A 37 11.83 0.00 -0.25
N ALA A 38 12.64 0.26 0.77
CA ALA A 38 14.10 0.27 0.69
C ALA A 38 14.72 -0.06 2.06
N THR A 39 16.00 -0.36 2.09
CA THR A 39 16.69 -0.59 3.37
C THR A 39 16.52 0.60 4.30
N THR A 40 16.69 1.82 3.78
CA THR A 40 16.52 3.06 4.54
C THR A 40 16.06 4.20 3.62
N ILE A 41 15.08 4.96 4.06
CA ILE A 41 14.66 6.25 3.50
C ILE A 41 15.08 7.31 4.51
N GLY A 42 16.19 8.00 4.24
CA GLY A 42 16.80 8.97 5.18
C GLY A 42 16.03 10.29 5.26
N GLN A 43 16.32 11.10 6.30
CA GLN A 43 15.58 12.34 6.57
C GLN A 43 15.61 13.36 5.43
N LYS A 44 16.75 13.46 4.71
CA LYS A 44 16.84 14.33 3.52
C LYS A 44 15.83 13.93 2.45
N VAL A 45 15.76 12.63 2.13
CA VAL A 45 14.82 12.08 1.14
C VAL A 45 13.38 12.24 1.60
N ARG A 46 13.09 12.03 2.89
CA ARG A 46 11.75 12.27 3.45
C ARG A 46 11.32 13.73 3.32
N LYS A 47 12.25 14.67 3.49
CA LYS A 47 11.97 16.10 3.28
C LYS A 47 11.61 16.39 1.83
N GLU A 48 12.40 15.90 0.88
CA GLU A 48 12.12 16.04 -0.56
C GLU A 48 10.76 15.41 -0.93
N LEU A 49 10.48 14.21 -0.43
CA LEU A 49 9.19 13.54 -0.62
C LEU A 49 8.01 14.37 -0.08
N ARG A 50 8.15 15.03 1.10
CA ARG A 50 7.10 15.94 1.61
C ARG A 50 6.84 17.10 0.66
N GLU A 51 7.91 17.75 0.20
CA GLU A 51 7.82 18.90 -0.70
C GLU A 51 7.15 18.56 -2.03
N ASP A 52 7.46 17.38 -2.59
CA ASP A 52 6.85 16.93 -3.84
C ASP A 52 5.41 16.45 -3.66
N LEU A 53 5.15 15.67 -2.61
CA LEU A 53 3.80 15.19 -2.31
C LEU A 53 2.82 16.33 -2.03
N GLU A 54 3.25 17.46 -1.45
CA GLU A 54 2.38 18.62 -1.22
C GLU A 54 1.78 19.19 -2.51
N ARG A 55 2.47 19.02 -3.63
CA ARG A 55 2.03 19.49 -4.95
C ARG A 55 1.11 18.51 -5.66
N LEU A 56 1.00 17.29 -5.16
CA LEU A 56 0.22 16.22 -5.79
C LEU A 56 -1.13 16.05 -5.11
N TRP A 57 -2.11 15.72 -5.90
CA TRP A 57 -3.38 15.20 -5.39
C TRP A 57 -3.22 13.71 -5.07
N LEU A 58 -3.72 13.27 -3.93
CA LEU A 58 -3.77 11.85 -3.58
C LEU A 58 -5.07 11.26 -4.12
N PRO A 59 -5.02 10.34 -5.11
CA PRO A 59 -6.23 9.77 -5.71
C PRO A 59 -6.92 8.81 -4.74
N ASP A 60 -8.24 8.68 -4.90
CA ASP A 60 -8.96 7.56 -4.31
C ASP A 60 -8.52 6.26 -4.98
N LEU A 61 -8.38 5.20 -4.20
CA LEU A 61 -8.01 3.88 -4.69
C LEU A 61 -9.27 3.03 -4.88
N TRP A 62 -9.35 2.35 -5.99
CA TRP A 62 -10.40 1.39 -6.27
C TRP A 62 -9.84 -0.02 -6.10
N LEU A 63 -9.99 -0.59 -4.89
CA LEU A 63 -9.55 -1.97 -4.58
C LEU A 63 -10.58 -2.94 -5.15
N HIS A 64 -10.33 -3.42 -6.36
CA HIS A 64 -11.34 -4.09 -7.19
C HIS A 64 -11.04 -5.57 -7.43
N HIS A 65 -9.78 -5.99 -7.40
CA HIS A 65 -9.40 -7.34 -7.80
C HIS A 65 -8.91 -8.14 -6.58
N LEU A 66 -9.57 -9.27 -6.31
CA LEU A 66 -9.04 -10.27 -5.39
C LEU A 66 -8.02 -11.13 -6.15
N GLY A 67 -6.82 -11.29 -5.61
CA GLY A 67 -5.76 -12.02 -6.31
C GLY A 67 -4.59 -12.41 -5.43
N THR A 68 -3.62 -13.06 -6.08
CA THR A 68 -2.34 -13.46 -5.52
C THR A 68 -1.24 -13.26 -6.56
N PHE A 69 0.02 -13.20 -6.12
CA PHE A 69 1.14 -13.25 -7.05
C PHE A 69 1.33 -14.66 -7.60
N ALA A 70 1.73 -14.74 -8.89
CA ALA A 70 1.98 -16.02 -9.57
C ALA A 70 3.26 -16.74 -9.10
N ALA A 71 4.10 -16.06 -8.31
CA ALA A 71 5.34 -16.59 -7.77
C ALA A 71 5.16 -17.07 -6.32
N VAL A 72 6.24 -17.47 -5.71
CA VAL A 72 6.35 -18.17 -4.41
C VAL A 72 5.84 -17.36 -3.20
N ASP A 73 5.56 -16.08 -3.38
CA ASP A 73 5.08 -15.23 -2.29
C ASP A 73 3.58 -15.48 -2.07
N ASN A 74 3.27 -16.28 -1.06
CA ASN A 74 1.92 -16.58 -0.67
C ASN A 74 1.23 -15.34 -0.07
N VAL A 75 0.64 -14.54 -0.92
CA VAL A 75 -0.07 -13.30 -0.58
C VAL A 75 -1.48 -13.37 -1.15
N LEU A 76 -2.50 -13.15 -0.32
CA LEU A 76 -3.84 -12.81 -0.78
C LEU A 76 -4.03 -11.30 -0.65
N MET A 77 -4.51 -10.67 -1.71
CA MET A 77 -4.56 -9.21 -1.79
C MET A 77 -5.81 -8.70 -2.50
N LEU A 78 -6.14 -7.46 -2.21
CA LEU A 78 -7.02 -6.64 -3.05
C LEU A 78 -6.14 -5.71 -3.89
N ALA A 79 -6.07 -5.94 -5.20
CA ALA A 79 -5.34 -5.05 -6.11
C ALA A 79 -6.22 -3.87 -6.53
N ALA A 80 -5.59 -2.70 -6.62
CA ALA A 80 -6.24 -1.48 -7.06
C ALA A 80 -6.33 -1.42 -8.59
N VAL A 81 -7.36 -0.75 -9.09
CA VAL A 81 -7.40 -0.32 -10.48
C VAL A 81 -6.32 0.73 -10.69
N VAL A 82 -5.50 0.54 -11.71
CA VAL A 82 -4.42 1.47 -12.05
C VAL A 82 -4.97 2.53 -12.99
N ASP A 83 -4.89 3.79 -12.56
CA ASP A 83 -5.21 4.96 -13.39
C ASP A 83 -4.02 5.90 -13.50
N ALA A 84 -4.16 6.95 -14.30
CA ALA A 84 -3.09 7.90 -14.55
C ALA A 84 -2.71 8.72 -13.31
N GLU A 85 -3.67 9.02 -12.43
CA GLU A 85 -3.42 9.78 -11.20
C GLU A 85 -2.60 8.96 -10.21
N LEU A 86 -2.93 7.68 -10.03
CA LEU A 86 -2.18 6.76 -9.18
C LEU A 86 -0.75 6.55 -9.70
N LEU A 87 -0.58 6.38 -11.02
CA LEU A 87 0.74 6.26 -11.64
C LEU A 87 1.56 7.54 -11.51
N ALA A 88 0.94 8.72 -11.61
CA ALA A 88 1.64 9.99 -11.44
C ALA A 88 2.23 10.14 -10.02
N VAL A 89 1.47 9.78 -8.99
CA VAL A 89 1.96 9.76 -7.59
C VAL A 89 3.10 8.76 -7.43
N HIS A 90 2.95 7.55 -7.96
CA HIS A 90 3.98 6.52 -7.90
C HIS A 90 5.27 6.97 -8.61
N SER A 91 5.17 7.54 -9.82
CA SER A 91 6.31 8.05 -10.57
C SER A 91 7.03 9.17 -9.82
N ALA A 92 6.31 10.17 -9.32
CA ALA A 92 6.91 11.27 -8.57
C ALA A 92 7.66 10.80 -7.32
N ILE A 93 7.10 9.81 -6.59
CA ILE A 93 7.78 9.18 -5.46
C ILE A 93 9.09 8.54 -5.92
N HIS A 94 9.07 7.76 -7.00
CA HIS A 94 10.26 7.07 -7.49
C HIS A 94 11.30 7.99 -8.10
N ASP A 95 10.91 9.14 -8.65
CA ASP A 95 11.85 10.18 -9.11
C ASP A 95 12.68 10.73 -7.95
N VAL A 96 12.06 10.97 -6.78
CA VAL A 96 12.78 11.39 -5.57
C VAL A 96 13.66 10.27 -4.99
N LEU A 97 13.18 9.02 -5.03
CA LEU A 97 13.92 7.89 -4.47
C LEU A 97 15.12 7.47 -5.33
N ALA A 98 15.08 7.75 -6.65
CA ALA A 98 16.10 7.32 -7.59
C ALA A 98 17.50 7.82 -7.21
N GLY A 99 18.42 6.90 -6.98
CA GLY A 99 19.79 7.21 -6.55
C GLY A 99 19.95 7.71 -5.10
N ASN A 100 18.84 7.96 -4.39
CA ASN A 100 18.85 8.51 -3.03
C ASN A 100 18.58 7.47 -1.92
N VAL A 101 18.20 6.25 -2.30
CA VAL A 101 17.97 5.15 -1.36
C VAL A 101 18.82 3.94 -1.69
N LYS A 102 19.12 3.12 -0.67
CA LYS A 102 19.88 1.88 -0.84
C LYS A 102 18.93 0.68 -0.93
N ASN A 103 19.25 -0.22 -1.86
CA ASN A 103 18.52 -1.47 -2.05
C ASN A 103 16.99 -1.26 -2.14
N PRO A 104 16.50 -0.48 -3.14
CA PRO A 104 15.07 -0.39 -3.36
C PRO A 104 14.52 -1.77 -3.70
N SER A 105 13.36 -2.10 -3.17
CA SER A 105 12.69 -3.36 -3.46
C SER A 105 12.17 -3.36 -4.89
N ALA A 106 12.58 -4.38 -5.67
CA ALA A 106 12.21 -4.52 -7.08
C ALA A 106 10.69 -4.63 -7.31
N TYR A 107 9.94 -5.15 -6.32
CA TYR A 107 8.48 -5.30 -6.40
C TYR A 107 7.72 -3.97 -6.57
N TYR A 108 8.32 -2.87 -6.09
CA TYR A 108 7.67 -1.56 -6.10
C TYR A 108 8.24 -0.60 -7.15
N LEU A 109 9.24 -1.02 -7.93
CA LEU A 109 9.82 -0.18 -8.98
C LEU A 109 8.83 0.04 -10.13
N PRO A 110 8.91 1.20 -10.82
CA PRO A 110 8.15 1.44 -12.03
C PRO A 110 8.31 0.29 -13.04
N GLY A 111 7.20 -0.17 -13.62
CA GLY A 111 7.16 -1.32 -14.51
C GLY A 111 6.92 -2.68 -13.83
N ASN A 112 7.20 -2.81 -12.54
CA ASN A 112 6.95 -4.05 -11.77
C ASN A 112 5.84 -3.91 -10.74
N TRP A 113 5.45 -2.69 -10.41
CA TRP A 113 4.52 -2.41 -9.34
C TRP A 113 3.11 -2.89 -9.62
N VAL A 114 2.56 -3.68 -8.71
CA VAL A 114 1.14 -4.04 -8.64
C VAL A 114 0.59 -3.35 -7.40
N PRO A 115 -0.19 -2.25 -7.54
CA PRO A 115 -0.77 -1.57 -6.39
C PRO A 115 -1.81 -2.46 -5.70
N HIS A 116 -1.59 -2.76 -4.41
CA HIS A 116 -2.47 -3.67 -3.68
C HIS A 116 -2.50 -3.38 -2.18
N CYS A 117 -3.57 -3.84 -1.55
CA CYS A 117 -3.69 -3.98 -0.11
C CYS A 117 -3.66 -5.47 0.26
N THR A 118 -2.73 -5.87 1.11
CA THR A 118 -2.57 -7.25 1.54
C THR A 118 -3.65 -7.64 2.55
N LEU A 119 -4.32 -8.76 2.31
CA LEU A 119 -5.24 -9.38 3.26
C LEU A 119 -4.52 -10.36 4.19
N VAL A 120 -3.69 -11.24 3.62
CA VAL A 120 -2.82 -12.17 4.37
C VAL A 120 -1.57 -12.48 3.57
N HIS A 121 -0.46 -12.71 4.27
CA HIS A 121 0.82 -13.13 3.69
C HIS A 121 1.58 -14.09 4.61
N GLY A 122 2.59 -14.76 4.08
CA GLY A 122 3.47 -15.64 4.85
C GLY A 122 2.80 -16.92 5.34
N VAL A 123 1.69 -17.33 4.72
CA VAL A 123 0.99 -18.58 5.02
C VAL A 123 1.17 -19.59 3.87
N GLY A 124 0.86 -20.86 4.11
CA GLY A 124 0.99 -21.90 3.08
C GLY A 124 -0.04 -21.74 1.95
N GLU A 125 0.24 -22.32 0.77
CA GLU A 125 -0.62 -22.26 -0.42
C GLU A 125 -2.06 -22.72 -0.14
N ALA A 126 -2.24 -23.78 0.64
CA ALA A 126 -3.57 -24.28 1.02
C ALA A 126 -4.37 -23.24 1.81
N ALA A 127 -3.69 -22.48 2.70
CA ALA A 127 -4.32 -21.41 3.47
C ALA A 127 -4.73 -20.24 2.57
N ILE A 128 -3.92 -19.90 1.56
CA ILE A 128 -4.29 -18.87 0.55
C ILE A 128 -5.54 -19.29 -0.21
N ARG A 129 -5.62 -20.54 -0.66
CA ARG A 129 -6.82 -21.05 -1.36
C ARG A 129 -8.07 -21.02 -0.49
N SER A 130 -7.95 -21.44 0.77
CA SER A 130 -9.06 -21.35 1.72
C SER A 130 -9.49 -19.91 1.99
N ALA A 131 -8.54 -19.02 2.22
CA ALA A 131 -8.80 -17.60 2.44
C ALA A 131 -9.47 -16.95 1.23
N PHE A 132 -9.03 -17.30 -0.01
CA PHE A 132 -9.66 -16.83 -1.23
C PHE A 132 -11.12 -17.26 -1.29
N ALA A 133 -11.40 -18.54 -1.07
CA ALA A 133 -12.76 -19.09 -1.10
C ALA A 133 -13.67 -18.46 -0.04
N GLU A 134 -13.13 -18.12 1.12
CA GLU A 134 -13.86 -17.50 2.22
C GLU A 134 -14.27 -16.05 1.93
N VAL A 135 -13.44 -15.28 1.22
CA VAL A 135 -13.75 -13.88 0.93
C VAL A 135 -14.46 -13.69 -0.43
N PHE A 136 -14.35 -14.65 -1.35
CA PHE A 136 -14.98 -14.53 -2.67
C PHE A 136 -16.48 -14.92 -2.60
N PRO A 137 -17.39 -14.14 -3.23
CA PRO A 137 -17.15 -12.87 -3.88
C PRO A 137 -16.94 -11.74 -2.87
N VAL A 138 -16.14 -10.75 -3.24
CA VAL A 138 -15.89 -9.54 -2.45
C VAL A 138 -16.36 -8.31 -3.23
N GLU A 139 -17.05 -7.40 -2.54
CA GLU A 139 -17.42 -6.12 -3.14
C GLU A 139 -16.20 -5.21 -3.26
N PRO A 140 -16.03 -4.49 -4.38
CA PRO A 140 -14.96 -3.53 -4.52
C PRO A 140 -14.99 -2.46 -3.42
N ILE A 141 -13.82 -2.10 -2.91
CA ILE A 141 -13.67 -1.09 -1.86
C ILE A 141 -13.09 0.19 -2.47
N ARG A 142 -13.83 1.28 -2.37
CA ARG A 142 -13.28 2.60 -2.63
C ARG A 142 -12.56 3.09 -1.39
N ALA A 143 -11.24 3.18 -1.46
CA ALA A 143 -10.39 3.60 -0.37
C ALA A 143 -9.87 5.02 -0.63
N LYS A 144 -10.26 5.98 0.22
CA LYS A 144 -9.65 7.31 0.19
C LYS A 144 -8.31 7.23 0.89
N VAL A 145 -7.28 7.80 0.29
CA VAL A 145 -5.98 7.91 0.96
C VAL A 145 -6.09 8.98 2.04
N ARG A 146 -5.93 8.57 3.30
CA ARG A 146 -5.91 9.48 4.45
C ARG A 146 -4.58 10.17 4.61
N GLU A 147 -3.49 9.42 4.45
CA GLU A 147 -2.13 9.94 4.57
C GLU A 147 -1.13 9.04 3.85
N VAL A 148 0.00 9.63 3.46
CA VAL A 148 1.19 8.94 2.96
C VAL A 148 2.29 9.07 4.00
N SER A 149 2.89 7.95 4.38
CA SER A 149 3.84 7.87 5.48
C SER A 149 5.02 6.96 5.16
N VAL A 150 6.18 7.24 5.76
CA VAL A 150 7.28 6.27 5.85
C VAL A 150 7.13 5.48 7.13
N VAL A 151 7.15 4.16 7.00
CA VAL A 151 7.07 3.24 8.12
C VAL A 151 8.37 2.46 8.25
N ASP A 152 8.92 2.39 9.44
CA ASP A 152 9.94 1.39 9.77
C ASP A 152 9.24 0.05 10.07
N THR A 153 9.45 -0.93 9.20
CA THR A 153 8.78 -2.24 9.32
C THR A 153 9.28 -3.10 10.48
N GLN A 154 10.38 -2.71 11.13
CA GLN A 154 10.94 -3.41 12.29
C GLN A 154 10.40 -2.83 13.61
N THR A 155 10.33 -1.51 13.71
CA THR A 155 9.91 -0.83 14.94
C THR A 155 8.43 -0.46 14.94
N GLY A 156 7.81 -0.38 13.76
CA GLY A 156 6.45 0.14 13.59
C GLY A 156 6.36 1.67 13.67
N GLU A 157 7.50 2.38 13.74
CA GLU A 157 7.53 3.85 13.75
C GLU A 157 6.97 4.40 12.43
N VAL A 158 6.09 5.39 12.54
CA VAL A 158 5.40 6.03 11.41
C VAL A 158 5.79 7.51 11.34
N ASP A 159 6.33 7.92 10.21
CA ASP A 159 6.64 9.31 9.89
C ASP A 159 5.70 9.79 8.77
N VAL A 160 4.73 10.63 9.14
CA VAL A 160 3.73 11.15 8.19
C VAL A 160 4.38 12.18 7.26
N LEU A 161 4.32 11.92 5.96
CA LEU A 161 4.83 12.84 4.94
C LEU A 161 3.76 13.78 4.42
N LYS A 162 2.55 13.28 4.18
CA LYS A 162 1.41 14.07 3.72
C LYS A 162 0.11 13.52 4.30
N LYS A 163 -0.78 14.42 4.74
CA LYS A 163 -2.19 14.11 5.00
C LYS A 163 -3.04 14.53 3.81
N ALA A 164 -4.07 13.76 3.51
CA ALA A 164 -5.04 14.16 2.50
C ALA A 164 -5.72 15.48 2.90
N SER A 165 -5.98 16.32 1.92
CA SER A 165 -6.77 17.54 2.15
C SER A 165 -8.20 17.17 2.51
N THR A 166 -8.75 17.78 3.54
CA THR A 166 -10.17 17.65 3.93
C THR A 166 -11.09 18.53 3.08
N ALA A 167 -10.54 19.30 2.15
CA ALA A 167 -11.35 20.16 1.29
C ALA A 167 -12.22 19.32 0.33
N PRO A 168 -13.53 19.59 0.22
CA PRO A 168 -14.36 18.96 -0.79
C PRO A 168 -13.90 19.38 -2.20
N ARG A 169 -13.97 18.45 -3.14
CA ARG A 169 -13.79 18.73 -4.57
C ARG A 169 -14.89 19.64 -5.08
#